data_c48364f5ffd8e8a59613d073c096e4c4
#
_entry.id   c48364f5ffd8e8a59613d073c096e4c4
#
_cell.length_a   1.000
_cell.length_b   1.000
_cell.length_c   1.000
_cell.angle_alpha   90.00
_cell.angle_beta   90.00
_cell.angle_gamma   90.00
#
_symmetry.space_group_name_H-M   'P 1'
#
loop_
_entity.id
_entity.type
_entity.pdbx_description
1 polymer ?
#
loop_
_entity_poly.entity_id
_entity_poly.type
_entity_poly.pdbx_seq_one_letter_code
_entity_poly.pdbx_strand_id
1 'polypeptide(L)'
;NTRVYWRCVTNDQYTAEKCDNRVILDEPELIEELRNYFASLIEDKDAFIASVLSSLDKQIPEARNPEEAKQEIELRRKKLLGKKDRYQEMYANDLISMGELKDKLAGITEELKALDVDLAQIAQSAEILSNAEQIVRYYRQEITRFLELETVTNMDMRRILDHISVNKDGSVRVVLKKFEEMAVA
;
A
#
# COMPACT_ATOMS: atom_id res chain seq x y z
N ASN A 1 8.76 -37.83 -20.64
CA ASN A 1 8.62 -36.58 -19.86
C ASN A 1 9.57 -35.56 -20.44
N THR A 2 9.02 -34.57 -21.15
CA THR A 2 9.80 -33.43 -21.67
C THR A 2 10.04 -32.47 -20.51
N ARG A 3 11.27 -32.31 -20.06
CA ARG A 3 11.63 -31.30 -19.07
C ARG A 3 11.63 -29.93 -19.73
N VAL A 4 10.99 -28.95 -19.10
CA VAL A 4 10.94 -27.55 -19.56
C VAL A 4 11.89 -26.73 -18.70
N TYR A 5 12.69 -25.91 -19.36
CA TYR A 5 13.68 -25.05 -18.69
C TYR A 5 13.48 -23.60 -19.10
N TRP A 6 13.65 -22.71 -18.16
CA TRP A 6 13.63 -21.27 -18.36
C TRP A 6 15.06 -20.74 -18.39
N ARG A 7 15.37 -19.92 -19.39
CA ARG A 7 16.69 -19.29 -19.55
C ARG A 7 16.57 -17.88 -20.07
N CYS A 8 17.59 -17.08 -19.86
CA CYS A 8 17.62 -15.71 -20.36
C CYS A 8 17.60 -15.69 -21.89
N VAL A 9 16.57 -15.10 -22.48
CA VAL A 9 16.42 -14.97 -23.94
C VAL A 9 17.58 -14.20 -24.56
N THR A 10 18.06 -13.13 -23.90
CA THR A 10 19.15 -12.32 -24.39
C THR A 10 20.47 -13.12 -24.42
N ASN A 11 20.74 -13.94 -23.43
CA ASN A 11 21.93 -14.81 -23.42
C ASN A 11 21.82 -15.90 -24.50
N ASP A 12 20.62 -16.45 -24.71
CA ASP A 12 20.37 -17.50 -25.70
C ASP A 12 20.50 -17.00 -27.14
N GLN A 13 19.99 -15.80 -27.43
CA GLN A 13 20.00 -15.24 -28.79
C GLN A 13 21.29 -14.48 -29.14
N TYR A 14 21.92 -13.81 -28.16
CA TYR A 14 23.02 -12.87 -28.42
C TYR A 14 24.30 -13.24 -27.69
N THR A 15 24.36 -14.38 -27.03
CA THR A 15 25.52 -14.89 -26.26
C THR A 15 25.91 -14.01 -25.06
N ALA A 16 27.03 -14.34 -24.43
CA ALA A 16 27.55 -13.65 -23.24
C ALA A 16 27.99 -12.20 -23.51
N GLU A 17 28.10 -11.76 -24.77
CA GLU A 17 28.44 -10.39 -25.11
C GLU A 17 27.37 -9.37 -24.70
N LYS A 18 26.10 -9.76 -24.75
CA LYS A 18 24.98 -8.88 -24.37
C LYS A 18 24.38 -9.20 -23.01
N CYS A 19 24.47 -10.46 -22.59
CA CYS A 19 23.99 -10.90 -21.27
C CYS A 19 24.80 -12.12 -20.84
N ASP A 20 25.52 -11.99 -19.75
CA ASP A 20 26.34 -13.06 -19.18
C ASP A 20 25.59 -13.92 -18.15
N ASN A 21 24.28 -13.72 -17.98
CA ASN A 21 23.43 -14.55 -17.12
C ASN A 21 23.21 -15.92 -17.77
N ARG A 22 23.82 -16.94 -17.21
CA ARG A 22 23.73 -18.34 -17.67
C ARG A 22 22.84 -19.22 -16.79
N VAL A 23 22.09 -18.60 -15.88
CA VAL A 23 21.20 -19.36 -14.98
C VAL A 23 20.10 -20.02 -15.81
N ILE A 24 19.91 -21.32 -15.56
CA ILE A 24 18.83 -22.13 -16.11
C ILE A 24 17.98 -22.57 -14.95
N LEU A 25 16.67 -22.30 -15.03
CA LEU A 25 15.71 -22.72 -14.02
C LEU A 25 14.91 -23.92 -14.55
N ASP A 26 14.76 -24.96 -13.76
CA ASP A 26 13.84 -26.06 -14.04
C ASP A 26 12.41 -25.59 -13.74
N GLU A 27 11.48 -25.75 -14.67
CA GLU A 27 10.11 -25.22 -14.52
C GLU A 27 9.36 -25.86 -13.35
N PRO A 28 9.39 -27.17 -13.13
CA PRO A 28 8.79 -27.78 -11.95
C PRO A 28 9.33 -27.23 -10.62
N GLU A 29 10.65 -27.06 -10.51
CA GLU A 29 11.28 -26.49 -9.31
C GLU A 29 10.86 -25.02 -9.12
N LEU A 30 10.82 -24.23 -10.17
CA LEU A 30 10.36 -22.84 -10.12
C LEU A 30 8.90 -22.74 -9.67
N ILE A 31 8.03 -23.62 -10.17
CA ILE A 31 6.60 -23.63 -9.77
C ILE A 31 6.46 -24.00 -8.29
N GLU A 32 7.24 -24.97 -7.80
CA GLU A 32 7.26 -25.37 -6.39
C GLU A 32 7.70 -24.21 -5.48
N GLU A 33 8.77 -23.52 -5.85
CA GLU A 33 9.26 -22.35 -5.13
C GLU A 33 8.24 -21.19 -5.15
N LEU A 34 7.54 -20.97 -6.27
CA LEU A 34 6.45 -20.01 -6.35
C LEU A 34 5.28 -20.38 -5.44
N ARG A 35 4.93 -21.68 -5.33
CA ARG A 35 3.90 -22.14 -4.40
C ARG A 35 4.29 -21.87 -2.94
N ASN A 36 5.52 -22.20 -2.57
CA ASN A 36 6.04 -21.95 -1.22
C ASN A 36 6.04 -20.43 -0.92
N TYR A 37 6.50 -19.62 -1.84
CA TYR A 37 6.48 -18.15 -1.72
C TYR A 37 5.06 -17.62 -1.56
N PHE A 38 4.12 -18.04 -2.39
CA PHE A 38 2.73 -17.59 -2.31
C PHE A 38 2.01 -18.09 -1.04
N ALA A 39 2.29 -19.29 -0.59
CA ALA A 39 1.77 -19.81 0.68
C ALA A 39 2.24 -18.92 1.85
N SER A 40 3.53 -18.60 1.89
CA SER A 40 4.07 -17.71 2.94
C SER A 40 3.46 -16.30 2.93
N LEU A 41 3.16 -15.76 1.74
CA LEU A 41 2.49 -14.46 1.62
C LEU A 41 1.06 -14.44 2.17
N ILE A 42 0.34 -15.56 2.07
CA ILE A 42 -1.03 -15.66 2.60
C ILE A 42 -1.04 -15.78 4.12
N GLU A 43 -0.04 -16.44 4.70
CA GLU A 43 0.05 -16.66 6.15
C GLU A 43 0.30 -15.36 6.92
N ASP A 44 1.10 -14.45 6.40
CA ASP A 44 1.39 -13.15 7.03
C ASP A 44 0.66 -12.00 6.32
N LYS A 45 -0.53 -11.69 6.83
CA LYS A 45 -1.39 -10.62 6.29
C LYS A 45 -0.70 -9.25 6.35
N ASP A 46 -0.01 -8.94 7.43
CA ASP A 46 0.56 -7.61 7.65
C ASP A 46 1.81 -7.40 6.79
N ALA A 47 2.66 -8.41 6.67
CA ALA A 47 3.79 -8.39 5.74
C ALA A 47 3.32 -8.30 4.29
N PHE A 48 2.21 -8.94 3.93
CA PHE A 48 1.66 -8.85 2.59
C PHE A 48 1.11 -7.45 2.28
N ILE A 49 0.36 -6.84 3.21
CA ILE A 49 -0.10 -5.45 3.08
C ILE A 49 1.09 -4.50 2.93
N ALA A 50 2.13 -4.65 3.76
CA ALA A 50 3.33 -3.84 3.68
C ALA A 50 4.04 -4.00 2.31
N SER A 51 4.13 -5.22 1.77
CA SER A 51 4.69 -5.50 0.45
C SER A 51 3.88 -4.83 -0.68
N VAL A 52 2.56 -4.92 -0.63
CA VAL A 52 1.67 -4.26 -1.60
C VAL A 52 1.82 -2.74 -1.54
N LEU A 53 1.83 -2.15 -0.35
CA LEU A 53 1.98 -0.71 -0.15
C LEU A 53 3.35 -0.21 -0.61
N SER A 54 4.42 -0.97 -0.37
CA SER A 54 5.77 -0.62 -0.86
C SER A 54 5.85 -0.64 -2.39
N SER A 55 5.12 -1.57 -3.04
CA SER A 55 5.05 -1.65 -4.50
C SER A 55 4.28 -0.48 -5.14
N LEU A 56 3.39 0.15 -4.37
CA LEU A 56 2.64 1.34 -4.79
C LEU A 56 3.40 2.65 -4.55
N ASP A 57 4.65 2.57 -4.07
CA ASP A 57 5.49 3.75 -3.72
C ASP A 57 4.80 4.71 -2.74
N LYS A 58 3.93 4.16 -1.89
CA LYS A 58 3.14 4.91 -0.91
C LYS A 58 3.65 4.62 0.49
N GLN A 59 4.03 5.66 1.21
CA GLN A 59 4.38 5.53 2.62
C GLN A 59 3.10 5.34 3.45
N ILE A 60 3.10 4.33 4.32
CA ILE A 60 2.07 4.21 5.34
C ILE A 60 2.41 5.27 6.40
N PRO A 61 1.50 6.22 6.69
CA PRO A 61 1.65 7.02 7.91
C PRO A 61 1.65 6.05 9.10
N GLU A 62 2.59 6.25 10.04
CA GLU A 62 2.72 5.40 11.23
C GLU A 62 1.36 5.06 11.84
N ALA A 63 1.18 3.77 12.11
CA ALA A 63 -0.07 3.11 12.43
C ALA A 63 -0.75 3.63 13.70
N ARG A 64 -1.41 4.80 13.64
CA ARG A 64 -2.54 5.11 14.49
C ARG A 64 -3.81 4.69 13.77
N ASN A 65 -4.71 4.03 14.50
CA ASN A 65 -6.05 3.75 14.00
C ASN A 65 -6.66 5.06 13.46
N PRO A 66 -6.93 5.19 12.13
CA PRO A 66 -7.38 6.47 11.55
C PRO A 66 -8.66 6.99 12.21
N GLU A 67 -9.51 6.08 12.68
CA GLU A 67 -10.78 6.43 13.32
C GLU A 67 -10.56 7.04 14.72
N GLU A 68 -9.65 6.50 15.50
CA GLU A 68 -9.30 7.07 16.83
C GLU A 68 -8.64 8.44 16.67
N ALA A 69 -7.72 8.58 15.72
CA ALA A 69 -7.07 9.86 15.45
C ALA A 69 -8.09 10.92 14.98
N LYS A 70 -9.05 10.55 14.14
CA LYS A 70 -10.15 11.42 13.70
C LYS A 70 -11.01 11.87 14.89
N GLN A 71 -11.43 10.95 15.76
CA GLN A 71 -12.23 11.27 16.94
C GLN A 71 -11.51 12.22 17.88
N GLU A 72 -10.21 12.05 18.10
CA GLU A 72 -9.41 12.95 18.92
C GLU A 72 -9.39 14.38 18.35
N ILE A 73 -9.19 14.52 17.05
CA ILE A 73 -9.19 15.81 16.35
C ILE A 73 -10.57 16.46 16.43
N GLU A 74 -11.64 15.72 16.17
CA GLU A 74 -13.01 16.23 16.25
C GLU A 74 -13.36 16.73 17.67
N LEU A 75 -12.92 16.02 18.69
CA LEU A 75 -13.08 16.45 20.08
C LEU A 75 -12.31 17.76 20.36
N ARG A 76 -11.07 17.87 19.87
CA ARG A 76 -10.27 19.09 20.00
C ARG A 76 -10.91 20.25 19.28
N ARG A 77 -11.41 20.03 18.05
CA ARG A 77 -12.14 21.01 17.26
C ARG A 77 -13.38 21.53 18.01
N LYS A 78 -14.18 20.64 18.60
CA LYS A 78 -15.36 21.00 19.39
C LYS A 78 -14.99 21.89 20.59
N LYS A 79 -13.88 21.59 21.29
CA LYS A 79 -13.37 22.41 22.38
C LYS A 79 -12.95 23.82 21.93
N LEU A 80 -12.31 23.94 20.75
CA LEU A 80 -11.90 25.23 20.20
C LEU A 80 -13.12 26.07 19.77
N LEU A 81 -14.12 25.45 19.16
CA LEU A 81 -15.36 26.15 18.82
C LEU A 81 -16.06 26.67 20.09
N GLY A 82 -16.17 25.85 21.13
CA GLY A 82 -16.73 26.30 22.41
C GLY A 82 -15.92 27.45 23.07
N LYS A 83 -14.58 27.48 22.90
CA LYS A 83 -13.77 28.64 23.33
C LYS A 83 -14.09 29.90 22.51
N LYS A 84 -14.25 29.72 21.19
CA LYS A 84 -14.62 30.81 20.28
C LYS A 84 -15.93 31.46 20.71
N ASP A 85 -16.96 30.64 20.96
CA ASP A 85 -18.28 31.13 21.39
C ASP A 85 -18.18 31.88 22.72
N ARG A 86 -17.43 31.36 23.69
CA ARG A 86 -17.20 32.06 24.98
C ARG A 86 -16.54 33.41 24.82
N TYR A 87 -15.54 33.55 23.95
CA TYR A 87 -14.91 34.85 23.74
C TYR A 87 -15.87 35.85 23.05
N GLN A 88 -16.73 35.36 22.19
CA GLN A 88 -17.79 36.21 21.59
C GLN A 88 -18.81 36.67 22.62
N GLU A 89 -19.21 35.78 23.54
CA GLU A 89 -20.07 36.14 24.69
C GLU A 89 -19.41 37.12 25.64
N MET A 90 -18.11 36.95 25.96
CA MET A 90 -17.37 37.89 26.79
C MET A 90 -17.29 39.28 26.17
N TYR A 91 -17.10 39.35 24.87
CA TYR A 91 -17.14 40.63 24.17
C TYR A 91 -18.54 41.25 24.18
N ALA A 92 -19.57 40.46 23.93
CA ALA A 92 -20.96 40.92 23.95
C ALA A 92 -21.40 41.48 25.33
N ASN A 93 -20.74 41.03 26.40
CA ASN A 93 -20.98 41.50 27.79
C ASN A 93 -19.94 42.52 28.23
N ASP A 94 -19.20 43.15 27.32
CA ASP A 94 -18.19 44.19 27.60
C ASP A 94 -17.05 43.73 28.54
N LEU A 95 -16.81 42.43 28.65
CA LEU A 95 -15.77 41.83 29.51
C LEU A 95 -14.37 41.87 28.86
N ILE A 96 -14.29 41.94 27.53
CA ILE A 96 -13.05 42.04 26.75
C ILE A 96 -13.22 43.07 25.64
N SER A 97 -12.12 43.70 25.25
CA SER A 97 -12.07 44.65 24.16
C SER A 97 -12.12 43.96 22.76
N MET A 98 -12.47 44.70 21.72
CA MET A 98 -12.44 44.23 20.35
C MET A 98 -11.03 43.75 19.91
N GLY A 99 -9.97 44.42 20.41
CA GLY A 99 -8.59 44.03 20.15
C GLY A 99 -8.28 42.63 20.72
N GLU A 100 -8.60 42.44 21.98
CA GLU A 100 -8.41 41.13 22.67
C GLU A 100 -9.24 40.01 22.01
N LEU A 101 -10.49 40.31 21.61
CA LEU A 101 -11.32 39.37 20.86
C LEU A 101 -10.64 38.93 19.56
N LYS A 102 -10.16 39.90 18.76
CA LYS A 102 -9.49 39.61 17.48
C LYS A 102 -8.27 38.71 17.66
N ASP A 103 -7.42 39.00 18.66
CA ASP A 103 -6.21 38.23 18.93
C ASP A 103 -6.56 36.79 19.35
N LYS A 104 -7.55 36.63 20.24
CA LYS A 104 -8.02 35.28 20.68
C LYS A 104 -8.63 34.49 19.52
N LEU A 105 -9.44 35.14 18.67
CA LEU A 105 -10.05 34.49 17.51
C LEU A 105 -9.01 34.12 16.43
N ALA A 106 -7.99 34.96 16.23
CA ALA A 106 -6.91 34.67 15.29
C ALA A 106 -6.19 33.35 15.65
N GLY A 107 -5.79 33.21 16.95
CA GLY A 107 -5.15 31.98 17.41
C GLY A 107 -6.03 30.73 17.24
N ILE A 108 -7.33 30.84 17.61
CA ILE A 108 -8.27 29.73 17.44
C ILE A 108 -8.45 29.38 15.96
N THR A 109 -8.50 30.39 15.08
CA THR A 109 -8.66 30.15 13.64
C THR A 109 -7.47 29.42 13.04
N GLU A 110 -6.25 29.75 13.45
CA GLU A 110 -5.05 29.03 13.00
C GLU A 110 -5.01 27.60 13.51
N GLU A 111 -5.38 27.38 14.79
CA GLU A 111 -5.48 26.02 15.34
C GLU A 111 -6.55 25.18 14.60
N LEU A 112 -7.70 25.76 14.26
CA LEU A 112 -8.74 25.07 13.50
C LEU A 112 -8.27 24.71 12.09
N LYS A 113 -7.54 25.60 11.41
CA LYS A 113 -6.97 25.30 10.10
C LYS A 113 -5.95 24.15 10.17
N ALA A 114 -5.10 24.12 11.19
CA ALA A 114 -4.16 23.02 11.39
C ALA A 114 -4.90 21.69 11.55
N LEU A 115 -5.96 21.64 12.36
CA LEU A 115 -6.78 20.44 12.54
C LEU A 115 -7.51 20.01 11.25
N ASP A 116 -7.93 20.95 10.39
CA ASP A 116 -8.54 20.65 9.09
C ASP A 116 -7.52 20.00 8.14
N VAL A 117 -6.25 20.42 8.18
CA VAL A 117 -5.15 19.77 7.45
C VAL A 117 -4.90 18.36 7.96
N ASP A 118 -4.83 18.18 9.28
CA ASP A 118 -4.64 16.85 9.88
C ASP A 118 -5.79 15.90 9.53
N LEU A 119 -7.03 16.37 9.54
CA LEU A 119 -8.20 15.57 9.10
C LEU A 119 -8.10 15.16 7.63
N ALA A 120 -7.66 16.06 6.74
CA ALA A 120 -7.47 15.75 5.34
C ALA A 120 -6.39 14.68 5.12
N GLN A 121 -5.29 14.73 5.88
CA GLN A 121 -4.23 13.72 5.84
C GLN A 121 -4.71 12.36 6.32
N ILE A 122 -5.49 12.32 7.43
CA ILE A 122 -6.08 11.07 7.94
C ILE A 122 -7.05 10.47 6.92
N ALA A 123 -7.90 11.29 6.29
CA ALA A 123 -8.82 10.82 5.27
C ALA A 123 -8.09 10.21 4.06
N GLN A 124 -7.03 10.87 3.58
CA GLN A 124 -6.18 10.36 2.51
C GLN A 124 -5.50 9.04 2.88
N SER A 125 -4.99 8.94 4.12
CA SER A 125 -4.37 7.70 4.61
C SER A 125 -5.37 6.55 4.72
N ALA A 126 -6.60 6.83 5.18
CA ALA A 126 -7.66 5.83 5.26
C ALA A 126 -8.08 5.33 3.87
N GLU A 127 -8.14 6.21 2.88
CA GLU A 127 -8.41 5.83 1.49
C GLU A 127 -7.31 4.92 0.92
N ILE A 128 -6.04 5.26 1.16
CA ILE A 128 -4.89 4.44 0.74
C ILE A 128 -4.97 3.05 1.36
N LEU A 129 -5.26 2.96 2.66
CA LEU A 129 -5.40 1.68 3.37
C LEU A 129 -6.58 0.85 2.84
N SER A 130 -7.73 1.49 2.60
CA SER A 130 -8.91 0.82 2.04
C SER A 130 -8.62 0.25 0.64
N ASN A 131 -7.94 1.02 -0.20
CA ASN A 131 -7.53 0.56 -1.54
C ASN A 131 -6.53 -0.60 -1.44
N ALA A 132 -5.56 -0.51 -0.52
CA ALA A 132 -4.59 -1.59 -0.28
C ALA A 132 -5.28 -2.88 0.20
N GLU A 133 -6.27 -2.79 1.08
CA GLU A 133 -7.05 -3.96 1.52
C GLU A 133 -7.83 -4.62 0.38
N GLN A 134 -8.39 -3.85 -0.54
CA GLN A 134 -9.05 -4.38 -1.74
C GLN A 134 -8.06 -5.10 -2.64
N ILE A 135 -6.89 -4.52 -2.87
CA ILE A 135 -5.79 -5.10 -3.64
C ILE A 135 -5.32 -6.41 -2.98
N VAL A 136 -5.09 -6.40 -1.67
CA VAL A 136 -4.69 -7.61 -0.91
C VAL A 136 -5.74 -8.71 -1.01
N ARG A 137 -7.02 -8.36 -0.93
CA ARG A 137 -8.13 -9.33 -1.07
C ARG A 137 -8.13 -9.98 -2.44
N TYR A 138 -7.92 -9.19 -3.48
CA TYR A 138 -7.83 -9.68 -4.85
C TYR A 138 -6.63 -10.63 -5.04
N TYR A 139 -5.43 -10.21 -4.63
CA TYR A 139 -4.24 -11.06 -4.73
C TYR A 139 -4.40 -12.36 -3.93
N ARG A 140 -4.95 -12.28 -2.73
CA ARG A 140 -5.22 -13.47 -1.91
C ARG A 140 -6.11 -14.46 -2.66
N GLN A 141 -7.15 -13.98 -3.32
CA GLN A 141 -8.05 -14.82 -4.11
C GLN A 141 -7.32 -15.48 -5.28
N GLU A 142 -6.54 -14.74 -6.06
CA GLU A 142 -5.80 -15.27 -7.19
C GLU A 142 -4.66 -16.21 -6.76
N ILE A 143 -3.97 -15.90 -5.67
CA ILE A 143 -2.94 -16.78 -5.09
C ILE A 143 -3.55 -18.08 -4.57
N THR A 144 -4.67 -18.02 -3.83
CA THR A 144 -5.36 -19.22 -3.37
C THR A 144 -5.74 -20.11 -4.55
N ARG A 145 -6.31 -19.52 -5.60
CA ARG A 145 -6.61 -20.25 -6.83
C ARG A 145 -5.37 -20.91 -7.43
N PHE A 146 -4.24 -20.17 -7.52
CA PHE A 146 -2.99 -20.71 -8.06
C PHE A 146 -2.48 -21.91 -7.25
N LEU A 147 -2.59 -21.86 -5.91
CA LEU A 147 -2.17 -22.95 -5.03
C LEU A 147 -3.03 -24.22 -5.19
N GLU A 148 -4.30 -24.06 -5.58
CA GLU A 148 -5.24 -25.17 -5.80
C GLU A 148 -5.10 -25.85 -7.16
N LEU A 149 -4.36 -25.24 -8.11
CA LEU A 149 -4.16 -25.83 -9.43
C LEU A 149 -3.29 -27.08 -9.37
N GLU A 150 -3.73 -28.18 -9.93
CA GLU A 150 -2.89 -29.38 -10.10
C GLU A 150 -1.76 -29.13 -11.09
N THR A 151 -2.06 -28.44 -12.18
CA THR A 151 -1.08 -28.06 -13.23
C THR A 151 -1.12 -26.57 -13.45
N VAL A 152 0.02 -25.92 -13.31
CA VAL A 152 0.19 -24.48 -13.51
C VAL A 152 0.60 -24.23 -14.95
N THR A 153 -0.12 -23.33 -15.62
CA THR A 153 0.20 -22.90 -16.98
C THR A 153 0.83 -21.52 -17.01
N ASN A 154 1.45 -21.14 -18.12
CA ASN A 154 1.96 -19.80 -18.34
C ASN A 154 0.86 -18.71 -18.20
N MET A 155 -0.39 -19.05 -18.56
CA MET A 155 -1.53 -18.13 -18.39
C MET A 155 -1.85 -17.90 -16.89
N ASP A 156 -1.76 -18.94 -16.07
CA ASP A 156 -2.02 -18.82 -14.63
C ASP A 156 -0.95 -17.95 -13.95
N MET A 157 0.32 -18.15 -14.33
CA MET A 157 1.41 -17.30 -13.85
C MET A 157 1.21 -15.83 -14.26
N ARG A 158 0.86 -15.57 -15.52
CA ARG A 158 0.62 -14.20 -16.04
C ARG A 158 -0.56 -13.47 -15.40
N ARG A 159 -1.44 -14.16 -14.71
CA ARG A 159 -2.52 -13.51 -13.96
C ARG A 159 -2.02 -12.79 -12.72
N ILE A 160 -1.04 -13.35 -12.05
CA ILE A 160 -0.53 -12.85 -10.77
C ILE A 160 0.79 -12.11 -10.97
N LEU A 161 1.66 -12.62 -11.84
CA LEU A 161 3.00 -12.13 -12.07
C LEU A 161 3.05 -11.13 -13.23
N ASP A 162 3.76 -10.04 -13.00
CA ASP A 162 4.23 -9.18 -14.08
C ASP A 162 5.46 -9.82 -14.72
N HIS A 163 6.49 -10.07 -13.92
CA HIS A 163 7.68 -10.75 -14.39
C HIS A 163 8.43 -11.43 -13.22
N ILE A 164 9.35 -12.31 -13.61
CA ILE A 164 10.33 -12.92 -12.72
C ILE A 164 11.72 -12.44 -13.17
N SER A 165 12.45 -11.82 -12.26
CA SER A 165 13.85 -11.43 -12.49
C SER A 165 14.78 -12.48 -11.87
N VAL A 166 15.75 -12.95 -12.63
CA VAL A 166 16.75 -13.93 -12.19
C VAL A 166 18.11 -13.28 -12.21
N ASN A 167 18.78 -13.22 -11.08
CA ASN A 167 20.13 -12.70 -10.95
C ASN A 167 21.17 -13.76 -11.34
N LYS A 168 22.42 -13.34 -11.56
CA LYS A 168 23.54 -14.21 -11.94
C LYS A 168 23.93 -15.22 -10.84
N ASP A 169 23.63 -14.91 -9.58
CA ASP A 169 23.82 -15.80 -8.42
C ASP A 169 22.71 -16.85 -8.28
N GLY A 170 21.74 -16.86 -9.18
CA GLY A 170 20.58 -17.75 -9.14
C GLY A 170 19.43 -17.25 -8.29
N SER A 171 19.57 -16.12 -7.59
CA SER A 171 18.48 -15.56 -6.81
C SER A 171 17.33 -15.09 -7.71
N VAL A 172 16.11 -15.37 -7.30
CA VAL A 172 14.88 -15.08 -8.05
C VAL A 172 14.11 -13.98 -7.33
N ARG A 173 13.73 -12.95 -8.08
CA ARG A 173 12.81 -11.91 -7.60
C ARG A 173 11.48 -12.04 -8.34
N VAL A 174 10.42 -12.19 -7.59
CA VAL A 174 9.05 -12.23 -8.10
C VAL A 174 8.46 -10.83 -8.06
N VAL A 175 7.92 -10.36 -9.18
CA VAL A 175 7.23 -9.07 -9.27
C VAL A 175 5.78 -9.34 -9.62
N LEU A 176 4.88 -8.94 -8.72
CA LEU A 176 3.45 -9.09 -8.91
C LEU A 176 2.92 -8.03 -9.89
N LYS A 177 1.91 -8.36 -10.65
CA LYS A 177 1.22 -7.42 -11.55
C LYS A 177 0.66 -6.24 -10.75
N LYS A 178 0.67 -5.05 -11.34
CA LYS A 178 0.00 -3.90 -10.74
C LYS A 178 -1.52 -4.08 -10.82
N PHE A 179 -2.22 -3.72 -9.75
CA PHE A 179 -3.67 -3.88 -9.65
C PHE A 179 -4.44 -3.20 -10.79
N GLU A 180 -3.99 -2.03 -11.23
CA GLU A 180 -4.59 -1.27 -12.34
C GLU A 180 -4.60 -2.05 -13.67
N GLU A 181 -3.61 -2.93 -13.87
CA GLU A 181 -3.50 -3.77 -15.08
C GLU A 181 -4.38 -5.02 -15.01
N MET A 182 -4.86 -5.39 -13.82
CA MET A 182 -5.65 -6.58 -13.57
C MET A 182 -7.16 -6.32 -13.60
N ALA A 183 -7.58 -5.10 -13.30
CA ALA A 183 -8.99 -4.70 -13.32
C ALA A 183 -9.58 -4.58 -14.74
N VAL A 184 -8.76 -4.69 -15.78
CA VAL A 184 -9.12 -4.49 -17.20
C VAL A 184 -9.17 -5.82 -17.96
N ALA A 185 -8.81 -6.94 -17.36
CA ALA A 185 -8.81 -8.28 -17.98
C ALA A 185 -9.95 -9.15 -17.45
#